data_e7ccbb23113a9de30b6cf8d163a9af59
#
_entry.id   e7ccbb23113a9de30b6cf8d163a9af59
#
_cell.length_a   1.000
_cell.length_b   1.000
_cell.length_c   1.000
_cell.angle_alpha   90.00
_cell.angle_beta   90.00
_cell.angle_gamma   90.00
#
_symmetry.space_group_name_H-M   'P 1'
#
loop_
_entity.id
_entity.type
_entity.pdbx_description
1 polymer ?
#
loop_
_entity_poly.entity_id
_entity_poly.type
_entity_poly.pdbx_seq_one_letter_code
_entity_poly.pdbx_strand_id
1 'polypeptide(L)'
;MHILEKKVRDAVAAGRYALIPFLTAGYPDEDAFWEDMGDLDKNGADVIEIGVPFSDPVADGPVVENASRQVLADGMSLARIMQGLRDHQGFFNAGLVLMGYMNPFLQYGFEKLAKECEEVGVSGMIIPDLPYEEAAPYRETLKKHGVALIALVGPNTSEERMKLYADVSEGYIYVVSVMGVTGERSSVAPAVVSTMERARRCFRQPLALGFGLCHP
;
A
#
# COMPACT_ATOMS: atom_id res chain seq x y z
N MET A 1 -13.28 0.74 -13.92
CA MET A 1 -13.09 0.69 -12.45
C MET A 1 -11.92 -0.25 -12.17
N HIS A 2 -10.93 0.22 -11.45
CA HIS A 2 -9.73 -0.53 -11.11
C HIS A 2 -10.04 -1.71 -10.17
N ILE A 3 -9.26 -2.81 -10.24
CA ILE A 3 -9.54 -4.02 -9.44
C ILE A 3 -9.51 -3.75 -7.92
N LEU A 4 -8.56 -2.95 -7.45
CA LEU A 4 -8.47 -2.57 -6.02
C LEU A 4 -9.70 -1.76 -5.58
N GLU A 5 -10.17 -0.82 -6.42
CA GLU A 5 -11.39 -0.07 -6.15
C GLU A 5 -12.59 -1.01 -6.04
N LYS A 6 -12.69 -1.98 -6.97
CA LYS A 6 -13.77 -2.96 -6.96
C LYS A 6 -13.78 -3.76 -5.66
N LYS A 7 -12.63 -4.28 -5.22
CA LYS A 7 -12.53 -5.09 -3.99
C LYS A 7 -12.98 -4.31 -2.75
N VAL A 8 -12.55 -3.06 -2.61
CA VAL A 8 -12.96 -2.22 -1.47
C VAL A 8 -14.47 -1.91 -1.53
N ARG A 9 -15.01 -1.63 -2.72
CA ARG A 9 -16.45 -1.38 -2.89
C ARG A 9 -17.31 -2.62 -2.66
N ASP A 10 -16.85 -3.79 -3.08
CA ASP A 10 -17.54 -5.06 -2.86
C ASP A 10 -17.66 -5.37 -1.37
N ALA A 11 -16.60 -5.13 -0.58
CA ALA A 11 -16.63 -5.27 0.88
C ALA A 11 -17.69 -4.34 1.51
N VAL A 12 -17.71 -3.07 1.11
CA VAL A 12 -18.70 -2.09 1.61
C VAL A 12 -20.11 -2.47 1.19
N ALA A 13 -20.30 -2.93 -0.05
CA ALA A 13 -21.60 -3.40 -0.53
C ALA A 13 -22.09 -4.64 0.24
N ALA A 14 -21.18 -5.46 0.73
CA ALA A 14 -21.48 -6.60 1.61
C ALA A 14 -21.73 -6.19 3.09
N GLY A 15 -21.75 -4.89 3.41
CA GLY A 15 -22.07 -4.36 4.74
C GLY A 15 -20.90 -4.42 5.73
N ARG A 16 -19.67 -4.56 5.27
CA ARG A 16 -18.45 -4.58 6.11
C ARG A 16 -17.41 -3.56 5.62
N TYR A 17 -16.44 -3.25 6.45
CA TYR A 17 -15.25 -2.52 6.02
C TYR A 17 -14.32 -3.44 5.23
N ALA A 18 -13.60 -2.88 4.27
CA ALA A 18 -12.51 -3.59 3.61
C ALA A 18 -11.35 -3.80 4.58
N LEU A 19 -10.82 -5.01 4.62
CA LEU A 19 -9.64 -5.36 5.40
C LEU A 19 -8.41 -5.27 4.49
N ILE A 20 -7.47 -4.39 4.85
CA ILE A 20 -6.24 -4.11 4.10
C ILE A 20 -5.04 -4.25 5.05
N PRO A 21 -4.58 -5.48 5.35
CA PRO A 21 -3.41 -5.70 6.19
C PRO A 21 -2.11 -5.37 5.47
N PHE A 22 -1.12 -4.92 6.26
CA PHE A 22 0.26 -4.70 5.85
C PHE A 22 1.18 -5.73 6.48
N LEU A 23 2.09 -6.30 5.68
CA LEU A 23 3.16 -7.19 6.13
C LEU A 23 4.50 -6.74 5.55
N THR A 24 5.55 -6.69 6.38
CA THR A 24 6.92 -6.55 5.88
C THR A 24 7.35 -7.86 5.20
N ALA A 25 7.74 -7.78 3.93
CA ALA A 25 8.10 -8.96 3.15
C ALA A 25 9.27 -9.74 3.77
N GLY A 26 9.04 -11.03 4.00
CA GLY A 26 10.01 -11.95 4.59
C GLY A 26 10.12 -11.89 6.11
N TYR A 27 9.24 -11.17 6.83
CA TYR A 27 9.24 -11.11 8.28
C TYR A 27 8.19 -12.06 8.87
N PRO A 28 8.48 -12.79 9.97
CA PRO A 28 9.76 -12.89 10.69
C PRO A 28 10.82 -13.70 9.94
N ASP A 29 10.43 -14.54 9.00
CA ASP A 29 11.21 -15.27 8.02
C ASP A 29 10.36 -15.47 6.74
N GLU A 30 11.00 -15.94 5.66
CA GLU A 30 10.36 -16.00 4.35
C GLU A 30 9.21 -17.02 4.30
N ASP A 31 9.34 -18.17 4.95
CA ASP A 31 8.31 -19.21 4.96
C ASP A 31 7.07 -18.74 5.74
N ALA A 32 7.29 -18.20 6.94
CA ALA A 32 6.22 -17.62 7.76
C ALA A 32 5.50 -16.46 7.03
N PHE A 33 6.24 -15.61 6.32
CA PHE A 33 5.64 -14.52 5.55
C PHE A 33 4.66 -15.04 4.49
N TRP A 34 5.01 -16.06 3.72
CA TRP A 34 4.11 -16.61 2.70
C TRP A 34 2.93 -17.37 3.30
N GLU A 35 3.12 -18.04 4.46
CA GLU A 35 2.02 -18.65 5.23
C GLU A 35 1.04 -17.58 5.70
N ASP A 36 1.54 -16.50 6.32
CA ASP A 36 0.73 -15.37 6.80
C ASP A 36 -0.05 -14.70 5.66
N MET A 37 0.59 -14.48 4.50
CA MET A 37 -0.08 -13.98 3.29
C MET A 37 -1.26 -14.86 2.89
N GLY A 38 -1.05 -16.20 2.86
CA GLY A 38 -2.08 -17.17 2.55
C GLY A 38 -3.22 -17.21 3.58
N ASP A 39 -2.89 -17.07 4.84
CA ASP A 39 -3.88 -17.05 5.91
C ASP A 39 -4.70 -15.76 5.93
N LEU A 40 -4.09 -14.60 5.66
CA LEU A 40 -4.83 -13.35 5.48
C LEU A 40 -5.82 -13.43 4.31
N ASP A 41 -5.39 -13.96 3.17
CA ASP A 41 -6.27 -14.16 2.00
C ASP A 41 -7.46 -15.07 2.32
N LYS A 42 -7.20 -16.24 2.93
CA LYS A 42 -8.25 -17.21 3.32
C LYS A 42 -9.23 -16.64 4.35
N ASN A 43 -8.77 -15.75 5.23
CA ASN A 43 -9.59 -15.12 6.26
C ASN A 43 -10.24 -13.81 5.82
N GLY A 44 -10.18 -13.49 4.54
CA GLY A 44 -11.01 -12.45 3.93
C GLY A 44 -10.37 -11.07 3.84
N ALA A 45 -9.04 -10.98 3.78
CA ALA A 45 -8.38 -9.76 3.36
C ALA A 45 -8.83 -9.38 1.94
N ASP A 46 -9.21 -8.14 1.75
CA ASP A 46 -9.63 -7.62 0.44
C ASP A 46 -8.44 -7.16 -0.40
N VAL A 47 -7.46 -6.59 0.27
CA VAL A 47 -6.18 -6.17 -0.30
C VAL A 47 -5.10 -6.53 0.71
N ILE A 48 -3.90 -6.89 0.26
CA ILE A 48 -2.73 -7.11 1.13
C ILE A 48 -1.61 -6.18 0.66
N GLU A 49 -1.10 -5.36 1.59
CA GLU A 49 0.02 -4.46 1.36
C GLU A 49 1.33 -5.16 1.74
N ILE A 50 2.18 -5.37 0.76
CA ILE A 50 3.49 -6.03 0.89
C ILE A 50 4.55 -4.95 1.06
N GLY A 51 5.08 -4.81 2.26
CA GLY A 51 6.13 -3.86 2.59
C GLY A 51 7.47 -4.28 2.02
N VAL A 52 8.00 -3.50 1.09
CA VAL A 52 9.35 -3.70 0.54
C VAL A 52 10.37 -3.15 1.52
N PRO A 53 11.24 -3.99 2.13
CA PRO A 53 12.17 -3.53 3.15
C PRO A 53 13.20 -2.56 2.57
N PHE A 54 13.52 -1.52 3.35
CA PHE A 54 14.50 -0.50 2.99
C PHE A 54 15.35 -0.13 4.21
N SER A 55 16.62 0.24 3.98
CA SER A 55 17.57 0.58 5.05
C SER A 55 17.27 1.93 5.73
N ASP A 56 16.62 2.85 4.99
CA ASP A 56 16.44 4.24 5.40
C ASP A 56 14.96 4.68 5.32
N PRO A 57 14.05 4.01 6.06
CA PRO A 57 12.61 4.20 5.93
C PRO A 57 12.12 5.43 6.69
N VAL A 58 12.08 6.58 6.03
CA VAL A 58 11.78 7.90 6.64
C VAL A 58 10.32 8.06 7.11
N ALA A 59 9.40 7.23 6.66
CA ALA A 59 7.98 7.29 7.00
C ALA A 59 7.53 6.17 7.95
N ASP A 60 8.39 5.18 8.22
CA ASP A 60 8.03 4.01 9.02
C ASP A 60 8.29 4.23 10.51
N GLY A 61 7.54 3.51 11.33
CA GLY A 61 7.78 3.48 12.75
C GLY A 61 8.75 2.36 13.16
N PRO A 62 9.19 2.37 14.44
CA PRO A 62 10.24 1.49 14.90
C PRO A 62 9.94 -0.01 14.72
N VAL A 63 8.68 -0.41 14.72
CA VAL A 63 8.29 -1.81 14.52
C VAL A 63 8.58 -2.24 13.08
N VAL A 64 8.11 -1.48 12.09
CA VAL A 64 8.34 -1.76 10.67
C VAL A 64 9.82 -1.60 10.31
N GLU A 65 10.49 -0.57 10.86
CA GLU A 65 11.93 -0.36 10.69
C GLU A 65 12.73 -1.56 11.21
N ASN A 66 12.42 -2.07 12.40
CA ASN A 66 13.11 -3.24 12.96
C ASN A 66 12.87 -4.51 12.13
N ALA A 67 11.62 -4.74 11.69
CA ALA A 67 11.30 -5.84 10.78
C ALA A 67 12.10 -5.74 9.47
N SER A 68 12.11 -4.56 8.85
CA SER A 68 12.88 -4.31 7.63
C SER A 68 14.38 -4.56 7.82
N ARG A 69 14.96 -4.09 8.94
CA ARG A 69 16.38 -4.31 9.27
C ARG A 69 16.71 -5.79 9.41
N GLN A 70 15.84 -6.57 10.07
CA GLN A 70 16.03 -8.01 10.24
C GLN A 70 16.04 -8.71 8.89
N VAL A 71 15.01 -8.54 8.08
CA VAL A 71 14.90 -9.27 6.81
C VAL A 71 15.94 -8.84 5.78
N LEU A 72 16.39 -7.58 5.81
CA LEU A 72 17.52 -7.13 4.97
C LEU A 72 18.83 -7.81 5.37
N ALA A 73 19.07 -8.02 6.69
CA ALA A 73 20.23 -8.78 7.17
C ALA A 73 20.20 -10.25 6.71
N ASP A 74 18.99 -10.83 6.57
CA ASP A 74 18.76 -12.18 6.05
C ASP A 74 18.75 -12.25 4.51
N GLY A 75 19.07 -11.13 3.84
CA GLY A 75 19.23 -11.05 2.38
C GLY A 75 17.91 -10.86 1.62
N MET A 76 16.83 -10.46 2.29
CA MET A 76 15.60 -10.08 1.57
C MET A 76 15.85 -8.91 0.62
N SER A 77 15.20 -8.95 -0.52
CA SER A 77 15.33 -7.93 -1.57
C SER A 77 14.07 -7.89 -2.43
N LEU A 78 13.87 -6.78 -3.16
CA LEU A 78 12.76 -6.68 -4.11
C LEU A 78 12.79 -7.82 -5.15
N ALA A 79 13.97 -8.26 -5.57
CA ALA A 79 14.10 -9.39 -6.49
C ALA A 79 13.57 -10.71 -5.90
N ARG A 80 13.84 -10.98 -4.61
CA ARG A 80 13.28 -12.16 -3.91
C ARG A 80 11.78 -12.05 -3.73
N ILE A 81 11.26 -10.86 -3.40
CA ILE A 81 9.82 -10.61 -3.30
C ILE A 81 9.14 -10.92 -4.63
N MET A 82 9.66 -10.38 -5.74
CA MET A 82 9.10 -10.61 -7.07
C MET A 82 9.20 -12.08 -7.49
N GLN A 83 10.26 -12.78 -7.09
CA GLN A 83 10.36 -14.23 -7.33
C GLN A 83 9.31 -15.00 -6.53
N GLY A 84 9.16 -14.73 -5.24
CA GLY A 84 8.14 -15.37 -4.42
C GLY A 84 6.72 -15.11 -4.91
N LEU A 85 6.43 -13.90 -5.41
CA LEU A 85 5.14 -13.61 -6.04
C LEU A 85 4.90 -14.42 -7.34
N ARG A 86 5.95 -14.70 -8.13
CA ARG A 86 5.85 -15.62 -9.30
C ARG A 86 5.54 -17.05 -8.86
N ASP A 87 6.21 -17.51 -7.81
CA ASP A 87 6.03 -18.87 -7.29
C ASP A 87 4.61 -19.08 -6.71
N HIS A 88 3.96 -18.00 -6.28
CA HIS A 88 2.60 -17.98 -5.75
C HIS A 88 1.58 -17.33 -6.72
N GLN A 89 1.90 -17.24 -8.00
CA GLN A 89 1.01 -16.59 -8.98
C GLN A 89 -0.37 -17.25 -9.04
N GLY A 90 -1.42 -16.43 -8.95
CA GLY A 90 -2.82 -16.91 -8.97
C GLY A 90 -3.28 -17.58 -7.68
N PHE A 91 -2.46 -17.58 -6.63
CA PHE A 91 -2.81 -18.17 -5.34
C PHE A 91 -3.73 -17.26 -4.52
N PHE A 92 -3.53 -15.95 -4.59
CA PHE A 92 -4.26 -14.96 -3.80
C PHE A 92 -5.51 -14.44 -4.50
N ASN A 93 -6.62 -14.36 -3.77
CA ASN A 93 -7.84 -13.68 -4.19
C ASN A 93 -7.78 -12.18 -3.82
N ALA A 94 -7.10 -11.81 -2.74
CA ALA A 94 -6.89 -10.41 -2.35
C ALA A 94 -6.18 -9.62 -3.46
N GLY A 95 -6.41 -8.31 -3.51
CA GLY A 95 -5.62 -7.42 -4.33
C GLY A 95 -4.23 -7.24 -3.72
N LEU A 96 -3.17 -7.35 -4.51
CA LEU A 96 -1.81 -7.18 -4.00
C LEU A 96 -1.30 -5.78 -4.29
N VAL A 97 -0.69 -5.16 -3.28
CA VAL A 97 -0.10 -3.82 -3.36
C VAL A 97 1.33 -3.88 -2.84
N LEU A 98 2.30 -3.38 -3.59
CA LEU A 98 3.65 -3.15 -3.08
C LEU A 98 3.71 -1.79 -2.38
N MET A 99 4.20 -1.75 -1.16
CA MET A 99 4.45 -0.53 -0.43
C MET A 99 5.94 -0.40 -0.14
N GLY A 100 6.56 0.67 -0.61
CA GLY A 100 8.00 0.88 -0.42
C GLY A 100 8.48 2.22 -0.95
N TYR A 101 9.77 2.45 -0.80
CA TYR A 101 10.41 3.72 -1.13
C TYR A 101 10.91 3.75 -2.59
N MET A 102 11.03 4.96 -3.12
CA MET A 102 11.37 5.16 -4.53
C MET A 102 12.74 4.59 -4.89
N ASN A 103 13.73 4.70 -3.98
CA ASN A 103 15.10 4.24 -4.26
C ASN A 103 15.20 2.74 -4.60
N PRO A 104 14.67 1.78 -3.80
CA PRO A 104 14.64 0.37 -4.18
C PRO A 104 13.97 0.11 -5.53
N PHE A 105 12.88 0.82 -5.84
CA PHE A 105 12.15 0.65 -7.10
C PHE A 105 12.95 1.14 -8.31
N LEU A 106 13.66 2.27 -8.16
CA LEU A 106 14.55 2.77 -9.21
C LEU A 106 15.75 1.86 -9.44
N GLN A 107 16.36 1.34 -8.36
CA GLN A 107 17.48 0.41 -8.48
C GLN A 107 17.09 -0.91 -9.16
N TYR A 108 15.87 -1.39 -8.94
CA TYR A 108 15.35 -2.57 -9.62
C TYR A 108 15.08 -2.33 -11.11
N GLY A 109 14.81 -1.08 -11.45
CA GLY A 109 14.35 -0.63 -12.76
C GLY A 109 12.85 -0.50 -12.82
N PHE A 110 12.33 0.74 -12.76
CA PHE A 110 10.92 1.00 -12.55
C PHE A 110 10.00 0.45 -13.67
N GLU A 111 10.40 0.59 -14.93
CA GLU A 111 9.68 0.02 -16.08
C GLU A 111 9.61 -1.53 -16.01
N LYS A 112 10.73 -2.15 -15.65
CA LYS A 112 10.81 -3.60 -15.46
C LYS A 112 9.88 -4.03 -14.32
N LEU A 113 9.93 -3.31 -13.19
CA LEU A 113 9.07 -3.58 -12.03
C LEU A 113 7.59 -3.49 -12.39
N ALA A 114 7.18 -2.43 -13.08
CA ALA A 114 5.79 -2.24 -13.49
C ALA A 114 5.27 -3.39 -14.34
N LYS A 115 6.08 -3.85 -15.31
CA LYS A 115 5.75 -5.01 -16.15
C LYS A 115 5.65 -6.30 -15.33
N GLU A 116 6.61 -6.55 -14.46
CA GLU A 116 6.60 -7.75 -13.61
C GLU A 116 5.44 -7.73 -12.60
N CYS A 117 5.04 -6.56 -12.07
CA CYS A 117 3.85 -6.41 -11.26
C CYS A 117 2.59 -6.92 -11.97
N GLU A 118 2.39 -6.54 -13.24
CA GLU A 118 1.29 -7.07 -14.07
C GLU A 118 1.36 -8.59 -14.17
N GLU A 119 2.54 -9.14 -14.46
CA GLU A 119 2.76 -10.58 -14.64
C GLU A 119 2.44 -11.39 -13.36
N VAL A 120 2.75 -10.86 -12.17
CA VAL A 120 2.55 -11.56 -10.89
C VAL A 120 1.25 -11.18 -10.16
N GLY A 121 0.42 -10.31 -10.76
CA GLY A 121 -0.87 -9.92 -10.20
C GLY A 121 -0.82 -8.81 -9.14
N VAL A 122 0.30 -8.11 -8.99
CA VAL A 122 0.37 -6.88 -8.20
C VAL A 122 -0.42 -5.78 -8.92
N SER A 123 -1.42 -5.23 -8.25
CA SER A 123 -2.39 -4.30 -8.84
C SER A 123 -2.21 -2.85 -8.35
N GLY A 124 -1.32 -2.60 -7.40
CA GLY A 124 -1.07 -1.24 -6.91
C GLY A 124 0.29 -1.06 -6.29
N MET A 125 0.70 0.19 -6.20
CA MET A 125 1.92 0.61 -5.49
C MET A 125 1.63 1.82 -4.60
N ILE A 126 2.21 1.81 -3.39
CA ILE A 126 2.26 2.93 -2.44
C ILE A 126 3.73 3.35 -2.33
N ILE A 127 4.02 4.62 -2.63
CA ILE A 127 5.39 5.16 -2.62
C ILE A 127 5.38 6.44 -1.78
N PRO A 128 5.64 6.35 -0.46
CA PRO A 128 5.46 7.47 0.47
C PRO A 128 6.36 8.68 0.21
N ASP A 129 7.52 8.45 -0.37
CA ASP A 129 8.54 9.48 -0.70
C ASP A 129 8.44 10.02 -2.14
N LEU A 130 7.40 9.65 -2.91
CA LEU A 130 7.16 10.17 -4.25
C LEU A 130 6.18 11.35 -4.21
N PRO A 131 6.63 12.59 -4.41
CA PRO A 131 5.74 13.75 -4.42
C PRO A 131 4.89 13.77 -5.71
N TYR A 132 3.69 14.35 -5.59
CA TYR A 132 2.75 14.45 -6.71
C TYR A 132 3.35 15.08 -7.97
N GLU A 133 4.19 16.09 -7.77
CA GLU A 133 4.82 16.86 -8.84
C GLU A 133 5.78 16.00 -9.70
N GLU A 134 6.34 14.96 -9.13
CA GLU A 134 7.27 14.06 -9.79
C GLU A 134 6.58 12.74 -10.21
N ALA A 135 5.36 12.48 -9.74
CA ALA A 135 4.70 11.20 -9.89
C ALA A 135 4.21 10.90 -11.31
N ALA A 136 4.04 11.92 -12.18
CA ALA A 136 3.40 11.74 -13.48
C ALA A 136 4.03 10.64 -14.35
N PRO A 137 5.36 10.61 -14.63
CA PRO A 137 5.96 9.58 -15.48
C PRO A 137 5.82 8.17 -14.89
N TYR A 138 5.93 8.04 -13.57
CA TYR A 138 5.80 6.76 -12.87
C TYR A 138 4.36 6.25 -12.90
N ARG A 139 3.40 7.14 -12.67
CA ARG A 139 1.97 6.80 -12.76
C ARG A 139 1.59 6.34 -14.17
N GLU A 140 2.10 7.00 -15.21
CA GLU A 140 1.84 6.59 -16.58
C GLU A 140 2.45 5.24 -16.91
N THR A 141 3.65 4.95 -16.41
CA THR A 141 4.29 3.64 -16.55
C THR A 141 3.45 2.56 -15.85
N LEU A 142 3.09 2.75 -14.59
CA LEU A 142 2.26 1.80 -13.84
C LEU A 142 0.90 1.57 -14.51
N LYS A 143 0.25 2.63 -14.97
CA LYS A 143 -1.05 2.56 -15.63
C LYS A 143 -1.05 1.72 -16.90
N LYS A 144 0.02 1.73 -17.69
CA LYS A 144 0.18 0.87 -18.89
C LYS A 144 0.11 -0.63 -18.53
N HIS A 145 0.48 -0.97 -17.31
CA HIS A 145 0.51 -2.33 -16.76
C HIS A 145 -0.66 -2.63 -15.80
N GLY A 146 -1.67 -1.78 -15.76
CA GLY A 146 -2.86 -1.98 -14.91
C GLY A 146 -2.57 -1.86 -13.41
N VAL A 147 -1.45 -1.23 -13.02
CA VAL A 147 -1.04 -1.01 -11.64
C VAL A 147 -1.41 0.41 -11.21
N ALA A 148 -2.18 0.55 -10.14
CA ALA A 148 -2.53 1.86 -9.59
C ALA A 148 -1.41 2.44 -8.74
N LEU A 149 -1.07 3.71 -8.95
CA LEU A 149 -0.31 4.48 -7.96
C LEU A 149 -1.28 5.03 -6.93
N ILE A 150 -1.27 4.46 -5.71
CA ILE A 150 -2.17 4.82 -4.62
C ILE A 150 -1.73 6.16 -4.02
N ALA A 151 -2.64 7.13 -4.00
CA ALA A 151 -2.37 8.43 -3.42
C ALA A 151 -2.48 8.40 -1.89
N LEU A 152 -1.50 9.05 -1.22
CA LEU A 152 -1.52 9.26 0.22
C LEU A 152 -2.01 10.68 0.53
N VAL A 153 -2.95 10.80 1.45
CA VAL A 153 -3.42 12.07 1.99
C VAL A 153 -3.39 12.06 3.51
N GLY A 154 -3.05 13.17 4.10
CA GLY A 154 -2.94 13.32 5.53
C GLY A 154 -3.55 14.62 6.04
N PRO A 155 -3.48 14.90 7.35
CA PRO A 155 -4.04 16.12 7.96
C PRO A 155 -3.57 17.41 7.30
N ASN A 156 -2.33 17.44 6.80
CA ASN A 156 -1.71 18.61 6.16
C ASN A 156 -2.01 18.71 4.66
N THR A 157 -2.72 17.75 4.06
CA THR A 157 -3.08 17.81 2.63
C THR A 157 -4.26 18.77 2.45
N SER A 158 -4.09 19.86 1.70
CA SER A 158 -5.17 20.80 1.41
C SER A 158 -6.23 20.20 0.48
N GLU A 159 -7.45 20.77 0.49
CA GLU A 159 -8.52 20.32 -0.43
C GLU A 159 -8.16 20.55 -1.90
N GLU A 160 -7.45 21.64 -2.22
CA GLU A 160 -6.95 21.91 -3.57
C GLU A 160 -6.00 20.78 -4.02
N ARG A 161 -5.11 20.35 -3.13
CA ARG A 161 -4.18 19.25 -3.42
C ARG A 161 -4.91 17.90 -3.51
N MET A 162 -5.90 17.65 -2.68
CA MET A 162 -6.75 16.45 -2.77
C MET A 162 -7.49 16.39 -4.11
N LYS A 163 -7.98 17.52 -4.64
CA LYS A 163 -8.62 17.59 -5.96
C LYS A 163 -7.65 17.24 -7.09
N LEU A 164 -6.40 17.72 -7.03
CA LEU A 164 -5.37 17.33 -8.00
C LEU A 164 -5.11 15.82 -7.97
N TYR A 165 -5.07 15.22 -6.78
CA TYR A 165 -4.92 13.78 -6.65
C TYR A 165 -6.14 13.03 -7.17
N ALA A 166 -7.36 13.53 -6.93
CA ALA A 166 -8.60 12.88 -7.35
C ALA A 166 -8.70 12.69 -8.86
N ASP A 167 -8.17 13.64 -9.63
CA ASP A 167 -8.21 13.61 -11.11
C ASP A 167 -7.34 12.49 -11.70
N VAL A 168 -6.37 11.99 -10.94
CA VAL A 168 -5.36 11.05 -11.45
C VAL A 168 -5.29 9.74 -10.67
N SER A 169 -5.98 9.64 -9.53
CA SER A 169 -5.93 8.46 -8.67
C SER A 169 -6.79 7.32 -9.18
N GLU A 170 -6.28 6.10 -9.03
CA GLU A 170 -6.98 4.83 -9.26
C GLU A 170 -6.88 3.97 -8.00
N GLY A 171 -7.70 2.93 -7.92
CA GLY A 171 -7.72 2.04 -6.75
C GLY A 171 -8.46 2.67 -5.57
N TYR A 172 -7.77 2.96 -4.50
CA TYR A 172 -8.27 3.63 -3.31
C TYR A 172 -7.36 4.78 -2.90
N ILE A 173 -7.82 5.61 -1.97
CA ILE A 173 -7.01 6.69 -1.40
C ILE A 173 -6.59 6.27 0.00
N TYR A 174 -5.30 6.30 0.25
CA TYR A 174 -4.74 5.99 1.56
C TYR A 174 -4.77 7.25 2.44
N VAL A 175 -5.59 7.23 3.50
CA VAL A 175 -5.67 8.32 4.47
C VAL A 175 -4.76 8.00 5.65
N VAL A 176 -3.70 8.79 5.80
CA VAL A 176 -2.75 8.67 6.91
C VAL A 176 -3.38 9.24 8.17
N SER A 177 -3.49 8.43 9.22
CA SER A 177 -4.15 8.81 10.47
C SER A 177 -3.32 9.75 11.34
N VAL A 178 -1.99 9.78 11.16
CA VAL A 178 -1.08 10.55 12.01
C VAL A 178 0.09 11.09 11.19
N MET A 179 0.49 12.33 11.49
CA MET A 179 1.79 12.85 11.08
C MET A 179 2.82 12.41 12.13
N GLY A 180 3.74 11.54 11.75
CA GLY A 180 4.79 11.00 12.62
C GLY A 180 4.88 9.48 12.58
N VAL A 181 5.83 8.91 13.32
CA VAL A 181 6.10 7.46 13.35
C VAL A 181 4.89 6.63 13.80
N THR A 182 4.75 5.45 13.23
CA THR A 182 3.70 4.46 13.53
C THR A 182 3.73 4.04 15.01
N GLY A 183 2.55 3.88 15.63
CA GLY A 183 2.38 3.39 17.00
C GLY A 183 0.90 3.27 17.35
N GLU A 184 0.56 2.35 18.27
CA GLU A 184 -0.80 2.09 18.73
C GLU A 184 -1.41 3.30 19.44
N ARG A 185 -2.70 3.59 19.18
CA ARG A 185 -3.47 4.63 19.86
C ARG A 185 -4.88 4.14 20.19
N SER A 186 -5.35 4.52 21.38
CA SER A 186 -6.66 4.14 21.91
C SER A 186 -7.87 4.89 21.34
N SER A 187 -7.65 5.89 20.47
CA SER A 187 -8.73 6.66 19.84
C SER A 187 -8.28 7.34 18.56
N VAL A 188 -9.19 7.49 17.60
CA VAL A 188 -8.99 8.22 16.35
C VAL A 188 -8.89 9.72 16.67
N ALA A 189 -7.78 10.36 16.30
CA ALA A 189 -7.60 11.79 16.57
C ALA A 189 -8.62 12.64 15.79
N PRO A 190 -9.12 13.75 16.35
CA PRO A 190 -10.09 14.65 15.66
C PRO A 190 -9.59 15.13 14.28
N ALA A 191 -8.28 15.31 14.12
CA ALA A 191 -7.66 15.65 12.84
C ALA A 191 -7.89 14.61 11.75
N VAL A 192 -7.98 13.34 12.12
CA VAL A 192 -8.27 12.23 11.19
C VAL A 192 -9.69 12.32 10.68
N VAL A 193 -10.65 12.54 11.58
CA VAL A 193 -12.07 12.71 11.23
C VAL A 193 -12.23 13.85 10.22
N SER A 194 -11.65 15.01 10.53
CA SER A 194 -11.66 16.18 9.62
C SER A 194 -10.98 15.87 8.26
N THR A 195 -9.88 15.11 8.26
CA THR A 195 -9.22 14.70 7.01
C THR A 195 -10.09 13.76 6.19
N MET A 196 -10.73 12.78 6.82
CA MET A 196 -11.68 11.87 6.17
C MET A 196 -12.88 12.60 5.56
N GLU A 197 -13.44 13.60 6.28
CA GLU A 197 -14.53 14.42 5.77
C GLU A 197 -14.12 15.24 4.54
N ARG A 198 -12.93 15.87 4.58
CA ARG A 198 -12.37 16.59 3.43
C ARG A 198 -12.14 15.65 2.25
N ALA A 199 -11.52 14.49 2.50
CA ALA A 199 -11.26 13.50 1.48
C ALA A 199 -12.56 13.00 0.81
N ARG A 200 -13.61 12.72 1.60
CA ARG A 200 -14.93 12.31 1.07
C ARG A 200 -15.56 13.34 0.13
N ARG A 201 -15.28 14.63 0.32
CA ARG A 201 -15.76 15.68 -0.61
C ARG A 201 -14.97 15.75 -1.90
N CYS A 202 -13.70 15.36 -1.87
CA CYS A 202 -12.78 15.51 -2.98
C CYS A 202 -12.68 14.25 -3.86
N PHE A 203 -12.74 13.07 -3.26
CA PHE A 203 -12.50 11.81 -3.96
C PHE A 203 -13.77 11.03 -4.25
N ARG A 204 -13.82 10.40 -5.42
CA ARG A 204 -14.84 9.40 -5.78
C ARG A 204 -14.39 7.99 -5.45
N GLN A 205 -13.08 7.79 -5.36
CA GLN A 205 -12.45 6.53 -4.98
C GLN A 205 -12.76 6.20 -3.50
N PRO A 206 -12.81 4.93 -3.12
CA PRO A 206 -12.94 4.57 -1.72
C PRO A 206 -11.73 5.05 -0.91
N LEU A 207 -11.97 5.34 0.37
CA LEU A 207 -10.95 5.79 1.30
C LEU A 207 -10.57 4.64 2.21
N ALA A 208 -9.28 4.37 2.35
CA ALA A 208 -8.72 3.45 3.32
C ALA A 208 -7.97 4.24 4.40
N LEU A 209 -8.33 4.03 5.66
CA LEU A 209 -7.65 4.62 6.81
C LEU A 209 -6.54 3.68 7.25
N GLY A 210 -5.32 4.16 7.31
CA GLY A 210 -4.16 3.39 7.76
C GLY A 210 -3.30 4.11 8.79
N PHE A 211 -2.35 3.37 9.36
CA PHE A 211 -1.49 3.72 10.48
C PHE A 211 -2.19 3.89 11.83
N GLY A 212 -1.63 3.29 12.89
CA GLY A 212 -2.06 3.47 14.27
C GLY A 212 -3.44 2.89 14.61
N LEU A 213 -4.00 2.03 13.78
CA LEU A 213 -5.22 1.29 14.07
C LEU A 213 -4.86 0.02 14.86
N CYS A 214 -5.40 -0.11 16.07
CA CYS A 214 -5.19 -1.27 16.94
C CYS A 214 -6.49 -2.04 17.24
N HIS A 215 -7.64 -1.52 16.82
CA HIS A 215 -8.96 -2.17 16.92
C HIS A 215 -9.79 -1.88 15.67
N PRO A 216 -10.66 -2.83 15.26
CA PRO A 216 -11.57 -2.65 14.14
C PRO A 216 -12.62 -1.55 14.38
#